data_88bb39e7bc27d0c4cbd039d223e8591d
#
_entry.id   88bb39e7bc27d0c4cbd039d223e8591d
#
_cell.length_a   1.000
_cell.length_b   1.000
_cell.length_c   1.000
_cell.angle_alpha   90.00
_cell.angle_beta   90.00
_cell.angle_gamma   90.00
#
_symmetry.space_group_name_H-M   'P 1'
#
loop_
_entity.id
_entity.type
_entity.pdbx_description
1 polymer ?
#
loop_
_entity_poly.entity_id
_entity_poly.type
_entity_poly.pdbx_seq_one_letter_code
_entity_poly.pdbx_strand_id
1 'polypeptide(L)'
;GICALCYGRDLARGTLVNIGEAVGIIAAQSIGEPGTQLTMRTFHIGGIAQGGQQSFQAASHEGTVQFRNENILANANGEQVVMSRNMQLLILDDQGQERASHKLFYGSKLFVKEGERVIRGAKLFEWDPYTLPIIAEKAGVTKFVDLLSGISVRDETDDATGMTQKIVTDWRSAPKGNDLKPEIIIMDENGEPVRNEQGNPISYPMSVDAVLSVEDQQEIRAGDVVARIPREGARTKDITGGLPRVAELFEARRPKDHAIIAEIDGYVRFGKDYKNKRRIAIEPVDETLSAVEYMVPKGKHIPVQEGDFVQKGDYIMDGNPAPHDILRIMGIEALADYLIDEVQDVYRLQGVKIND
;
A
#
# COMPACT_ATOMS: atom_id res chain seq x y z
N GLY A 1 13.46 -17.92 26.71
CA GLY A 1 14.34 -18.50 25.70
C GLY A 1 13.59 -18.81 24.43
N ILE A 2 14.29 -19.03 23.34
CA ILE A 2 13.72 -19.37 22.04
C ILE A 2 13.60 -20.88 21.93
N CYS A 3 12.49 -21.39 21.38
CA CYS A 3 12.29 -22.81 21.12
C CYS A 3 13.30 -23.32 20.08
N ALA A 4 13.90 -24.48 20.31
CA ALA A 4 14.87 -25.09 19.39
C ALA A 4 14.28 -25.37 17.99
N LEU A 5 12.99 -25.73 17.92
CA LEU A 5 12.30 -25.94 16.64
C LEU A 5 12.05 -24.62 15.90
N CYS A 6 11.75 -23.53 16.63
CA CYS A 6 11.58 -22.19 16.04
C CYS A 6 12.91 -21.63 15.54
N TYR A 7 14.00 -21.81 16.30
CA TYR A 7 15.34 -21.40 15.88
C TYR A 7 15.84 -22.23 14.70
N GLY A 8 15.61 -23.54 14.75
CA GLY A 8 15.95 -24.47 13.68
C GLY A 8 17.40 -24.94 13.72
N ARG A 9 18.11 -24.75 12.58
CA ARG A 9 19.44 -25.30 12.36
C ARG A 9 20.54 -24.47 13.03
N ASP A 10 21.45 -25.14 13.74
CA ASP A 10 22.75 -24.57 14.10
C ASP A 10 23.62 -24.51 12.83
N LEU A 11 23.97 -23.31 12.40
CA LEU A 11 24.71 -23.07 11.15
C LEU A 11 26.17 -23.60 11.25
N ALA A 12 26.73 -23.72 12.45
CA ALA A 12 28.08 -24.24 12.64
C ALA A 12 28.15 -25.77 12.49
N ARG A 13 27.10 -26.48 12.96
CA ARG A 13 27.08 -27.96 13.02
C ARG A 13 26.17 -28.58 11.94
N GLY A 14 25.25 -27.82 11.36
CA GLY A 14 24.29 -28.30 10.37
C GLY A 14 23.17 -29.19 10.94
N THR A 15 23.03 -29.27 12.26
CA THR A 15 22.01 -30.02 12.97
C THR A 15 21.05 -29.10 13.70
N LEU A 16 19.97 -29.66 14.30
CA LEU A 16 19.09 -28.89 15.17
C LEU A 16 19.89 -28.28 16.32
N VAL A 17 19.60 -27.02 16.65
CA VAL A 17 20.30 -26.31 17.73
C VAL A 17 20.16 -27.01 19.07
N ASN A 18 21.27 -27.09 19.82
CA ASN A 18 21.29 -27.68 21.16
C ASN A 18 20.81 -26.68 22.21
N ILE A 19 20.27 -27.22 23.29
CA ILE A 19 19.92 -26.44 24.49
C ILE A 19 21.24 -25.92 25.13
N GLY A 20 21.25 -24.63 25.47
CA GLY A 20 22.42 -23.97 26.06
C GLY A 20 23.25 -23.15 25.07
N GLU A 21 22.91 -23.16 23.79
CA GLU A 21 23.56 -22.26 22.80
C GLU A 21 23.17 -20.79 23.05
N ALA A 22 24.15 -19.90 22.92
CA ALA A 22 23.98 -18.46 23.14
C ALA A 22 23.40 -17.78 21.89
N VAL A 23 22.21 -18.18 21.48
CA VAL A 23 21.57 -17.74 20.22
C VAL A 23 21.36 -16.23 20.15
N GLY A 24 21.09 -15.58 21.27
CA GLY A 24 20.95 -14.12 21.33
C GLY A 24 22.27 -13.39 21.06
N ILE A 25 23.40 -13.94 21.49
CA ILE A 25 24.73 -13.37 21.21
C ILE A 25 25.06 -13.57 19.71
N ILE A 26 24.74 -14.74 19.16
CA ILE A 26 24.94 -15.01 17.72
C ILE A 26 24.13 -14.02 16.88
N ALA A 27 22.86 -13.81 17.23
CA ALA A 27 22.02 -12.83 16.54
C ALA A 27 22.60 -11.41 16.67
N ALA A 28 22.97 -10.97 17.86
CA ALA A 28 23.54 -9.64 18.10
C ALA A 28 24.84 -9.43 17.31
N GLN A 29 25.71 -10.42 17.23
CA GLN A 29 26.93 -10.36 16.44
C GLN A 29 26.65 -10.34 14.94
N SER A 30 25.71 -11.14 14.45
CA SER A 30 25.31 -11.17 13.05
C SER A 30 24.67 -9.87 12.57
N ILE A 31 23.94 -9.19 13.45
CA ILE A 31 23.32 -7.90 13.18
C ILE A 31 24.37 -6.76 13.33
N GLY A 32 25.24 -6.83 14.32
CA GLY A 32 26.18 -5.76 14.67
C GLY A 32 27.43 -5.73 13.81
N GLU A 33 27.96 -6.89 13.40
CA GLU A 33 29.18 -6.96 12.60
C GLU A 33 29.06 -6.18 11.28
N PRO A 34 28.00 -6.34 10.47
CA PRO A 34 27.86 -5.58 9.24
C PRO A 34 27.52 -4.10 9.45
N GLY A 35 27.27 -3.66 10.69
CA GLY A 35 26.91 -2.28 11.01
C GLY A 35 27.91 -1.24 10.48
N THR A 36 29.20 -1.57 10.41
CA THR A 36 30.23 -0.70 9.82
C THR A 36 30.14 -0.60 8.30
N GLN A 37 29.51 -1.56 7.65
CA GLN A 37 29.26 -1.59 6.20
C GLN A 37 27.98 -0.84 5.82
N LEU A 38 27.06 -0.67 6.78
CA LEU A 38 25.88 0.13 6.59
C LEU A 38 26.29 1.59 6.53
N THR A 39 26.12 2.22 5.39
CA THR A 39 26.52 3.61 5.19
C THR A 39 25.69 4.57 6.02
N MET A 40 26.34 5.52 6.67
CA MET A 40 25.67 6.66 7.34
C MET A 40 25.06 7.65 6.34
N ARG A 41 25.42 7.54 5.07
CA ARG A 41 24.91 8.38 3.99
C ARG A 41 23.82 7.62 3.26
N THR A 42 22.70 8.26 3.09
CA THR A 42 21.75 7.92 2.05
C THR A 42 22.47 8.04 0.71
N PHE A 43 22.83 6.91 0.12
CA PHE A 43 23.29 6.94 -1.27
C PHE A 43 22.09 7.29 -2.13
N HIS A 44 22.20 8.36 -2.88
CA HIS A 44 21.46 8.50 -4.12
C HIS A 44 21.85 7.30 -4.98
N ILE A 45 21.03 6.26 -5.01
CA ILE A 45 21.17 5.17 -5.96
C ILE A 45 20.69 5.70 -7.31
N GLY A 46 21.46 6.60 -7.86
CA GLY A 46 21.51 6.87 -9.28
C GLY A 46 22.45 5.85 -9.91
N GLY A 47 21.92 4.71 -10.25
CA GLY A 47 22.68 3.65 -10.90
C GLY A 47 22.73 2.36 -10.09
N ILE A 48 22.02 1.37 -10.61
CA ILE A 48 22.01 -0.04 -10.20
C ILE A 48 21.09 -0.34 -8.99
N ALA A 49 19.83 0.01 -9.07
CA ALA A 49 18.80 -0.84 -8.54
C ALA A 49 18.52 -1.97 -9.56
N GLN A 50 19.45 -2.87 -9.70
CA GLN A 50 19.25 -4.15 -10.39
C GLN A 50 18.73 -5.22 -9.43
N GLY A 51 17.67 -4.90 -8.73
CA GLY A 51 16.66 -5.82 -8.33
C GLY A 51 15.38 -5.12 -8.72
N GLY A 52 14.94 -5.30 -9.96
CA GLY A 52 13.62 -4.83 -10.38
C GLY A 52 12.63 -5.31 -9.33
N GLN A 53 11.92 -4.38 -8.67
CA GLN A 53 10.89 -4.78 -7.72
C GLN A 53 9.98 -5.74 -8.48
N GLN A 54 9.78 -6.93 -7.92
CA GLN A 54 8.94 -7.94 -8.54
C GLN A 54 7.56 -7.34 -8.73
N SER A 55 7.14 -7.16 -9.98
CA SER A 55 5.87 -6.54 -10.34
C SER A 55 4.76 -7.57 -10.57
N PHE A 56 5.07 -8.85 -10.39
CA PHE A 56 4.11 -9.94 -10.54
C PHE A 56 4.34 -11.04 -9.49
N GLN A 57 3.30 -11.78 -9.21
CA GLN A 57 3.35 -12.98 -8.37
C GLN A 57 3.14 -14.22 -9.23
N ALA A 58 4.02 -15.19 -9.07
CA ALA A 58 3.88 -16.51 -9.67
C ALA A 58 3.49 -17.55 -8.62
N ALA A 59 2.79 -18.60 -9.06
CA ALA A 59 2.39 -19.71 -8.21
C ALA A 59 3.60 -20.47 -7.67
N SER A 60 3.70 -20.60 -6.36
CA SER A 60 4.74 -21.37 -5.67
C SER A 60 4.44 -22.88 -5.66
N HIS A 61 3.16 -23.23 -5.72
CA HIS A 61 2.64 -24.59 -5.72
C HIS A 61 1.63 -24.78 -6.85
N GLU A 62 1.44 -26.03 -7.24
CA GLU A 62 0.29 -26.38 -8.09
C GLU A 62 -0.96 -26.53 -7.23
N GLY A 63 -2.11 -26.24 -7.80
CA GLY A 63 -3.38 -26.37 -7.09
C GLY A 63 -4.51 -25.60 -7.77
N THR A 64 -5.64 -25.51 -7.08
CA THR A 64 -6.82 -24.80 -7.53
C THR A 64 -6.89 -23.42 -6.86
N VAL A 65 -7.11 -22.40 -7.65
CA VAL A 65 -7.25 -21.00 -7.18
C VAL A 65 -8.60 -20.82 -6.50
N GLN A 66 -8.58 -20.17 -5.35
CA GLN A 66 -9.77 -19.71 -4.64
C GLN A 66 -9.57 -18.24 -4.21
N PHE A 67 -10.60 -17.43 -4.34
CA PHE A 67 -10.60 -16.05 -3.88
C PHE A 67 -11.35 -15.88 -2.57
N ARG A 68 -10.84 -15.00 -1.70
CA ARG A 68 -11.54 -14.48 -0.52
C ARG A 68 -11.69 -12.98 -0.66
N ASN A 69 -12.83 -12.44 -0.24
CA ASN A 69 -13.16 -11.01 -0.32
C ASN A 69 -13.05 -10.47 -1.77
N GLU A 70 -13.58 -11.26 -2.71
CA GLU A 70 -13.51 -10.97 -4.13
C GLU A 70 -14.27 -9.67 -4.45
N ASN A 71 -13.58 -8.75 -5.10
CA ASN A 71 -14.17 -7.62 -5.81
C ASN A 71 -13.30 -7.33 -7.02
N ILE A 72 -13.74 -7.78 -8.17
CA ILE A 72 -13.01 -7.72 -9.44
C ILE A 72 -13.87 -6.98 -10.45
N LEU A 73 -13.25 -6.11 -11.23
CA LEU A 73 -13.88 -5.39 -12.31
C LEU A 73 -13.15 -5.69 -13.63
N ALA A 74 -13.89 -5.91 -14.70
CA ALA A 74 -13.31 -5.99 -16.03
C ALA A 74 -13.16 -4.57 -16.61
N ASN A 75 -11.93 -4.21 -17.00
CA ASN A 75 -11.68 -2.94 -17.68
C ASN A 75 -12.14 -2.98 -19.15
N ALA A 76 -12.01 -1.85 -19.86
CA ALA A 76 -12.39 -1.73 -21.28
C ALA A 76 -11.66 -2.71 -22.20
N ASN A 77 -10.49 -3.22 -21.82
CA ASN A 77 -9.71 -4.21 -22.57
C ASN A 77 -10.04 -5.67 -22.20
N GLY A 78 -11.01 -5.89 -21.31
CA GLY A 78 -11.38 -7.22 -20.81
C GLY A 78 -10.41 -7.81 -19.77
N GLU A 79 -9.44 -7.02 -19.29
CA GLU A 79 -8.54 -7.44 -18.21
C GLU A 79 -9.27 -7.36 -16.86
N GLN A 80 -9.06 -8.36 -16.02
CA GLN A 80 -9.61 -8.36 -14.66
C GLN A 80 -8.73 -7.54 -13.72
N VAL A 81 -9.33 -6.56 -13.06
CA VAL A 81 -8.66 -5.64 -12.14
C VAL A 81 -9.23 -5.79 -10.75
N VAL A 82 -8.35 -5.90 -9.75
CA VAL A 82 -8.72 -6.04 -8.34
C VAL A 82 -9.17 -4.69 -7.79
N MET A 83 -10.40 -4.60 -7.32
CA MET A 83 -10.98 -3.43 -6.68
C MET A 83 -11.03 -3.54 -5.15
N SER A 84 -10.86 -4.74 -4.62
CA SER A 84 -10.80 -5.00 -3.18
C SER A 84 -9.42 -4.70 -2.62
N ARG A 85 -9.37 -4.16 -1.40
CA ARG A 85 -8.12 -3.92 -0.66
C ARG A 85 -7.74 -5.11 0.22
N ASN A 86 -8.68 -6.03 0.44
CA ASN A 86 -8.56 -7.18 1.34
C ASN A 86 -8.68 -8.52 0.60
N MET A 87 -8.60 -8.50 -0.72
CA MET A 87 -8.68 -9.72 -1.51
C MET A 87 -7.48 -10.59 -1.29
N GLN A 88 -7.73 -11.89 -1.13
CA GLN A 88 -6.71 -12.92 -1.01
C GLN A 88 -6.91 -13.98 -2.09
N LEU A 89 -5.81 -14.41 -2.68
CA LEU A 89 -5.75 -15.54 -3.59
C LEU A 89 -5.13 -16.72 -2.84
N LEU A 90 -5.88 -17.79 -2.76
CA LEU A 90 -5.46 -19.04 -2.13
C LEU A 90 -5.16 -20.07 -3.22
N ILE A 91 -4.16 -20.89 -2.99
CA ILE A 91 -3.89 -22.08 -3.80
C ILE A 91 -4.18 -23.29 -2.92
N LEU A 92 -5.22 -24.07 -3.30
CA LEU A 92 -5.65 -25.26 -2.59
C LEU A 92 -5.16 -26.51 -3.32
N ASP A 93 -4.76 -27.52 -2.55
CA ASP A 93 -4.45 -28.82 -3.10
C ASP A 93 -5.73 -29.65 -3.41
N ASP A 94 -5.53 -30.86 -3.92
CA ASP A 94 -6.63 -31.79 -4.25
C ASP A 94 -7.44 -32.25 -3.02
N GLN A 95 -6.92 -31.97 -1.79
CA GLN A 95 -7.61 -32.27 -0.52
C GLN A 95 -8.28 -31.03 0.07
N GLY A 96 -8.24 -29.89 -0.65
CA GLY A 96 -8.80 -28.63 -0.19
C GLY A 96 -7.97 -27.91 0.90
N GLN A 97 -6.71 -28.34 1.11
CA GLN A 97 -5.81 -27.68 2.05
C GLN A 97 -5.10 -26.49 1.39
N GLU A 98 -5.00 -25.39 2.14
CA GLU A 98 -4.29 -24.20 1.73
C GLU A 98 -2.78 -24.46 1.63
N ARG A 99 -2.21 -24.34 0.43
CA ARG A 99 -0.78 -24.49 0.16
C ARG A 99 -0.06 -23.16 0.07
N ALA A 100 -0.76 -22.13 -0.38
CA ALA A 100 -0.24 -20.78 -0.44
C ALA A 100 -1.38 -19.77 -0.33
N SER A 101 -1.10 -18.63 0.27
CA SER A 101 -1.99 -17.48 0.38
C SER A 101 -1.24 -16.23 -0.06
N HIS A 102 -1.87 -15.45 -0.94
CA HIS A 102 -1.29 -14.21 -1.44
C HIS A 102 -2.31 -13.09 -1.26
N LYS A 103 -1.93 -12.02 -0.57
CA LYS A 103 -2.73 -10.79 -0.51
C LYS A 103 -2.56 -10.04 -1.82
N LEU A 104 -3.67 -9.68 -2.46
CA LEU A 104 -3.66 -8.90 -3.69
C LEU A 104 -3.68 -7.40 -3.37
N PHE A 105 -3.03 -6.64 -4.25
CA PHE A 105 -3.03 -5.18 -4.14
C PHE A 105 -4.16 -4.60 -4.99
N TYR A 106 -4.77 -3.54 -4.49
CA TYR A 106 -5.74 -2.75 -5.25
C TYR A 106 -5.12 -2.30 -6.58
N GLY A 107 -5.87 -2.47 -7.66
CA GLY A 107 -5.42 -2.16 -9.01
C GLY A 107 -4.54 -3.22 -9.67
N SER A 108 -4.30 -4.36 -9.02
CA SER A 108 -3.59 -5.49 -9.64
C SER A 108 -4.39 -6.09 -10.79
N LYS A 109 -3.69 -6.52 -11.84
CA LYS A 109 -4.26 -7.28 -12.94
C LYS A 109 -4.19 -8.76 -12.62
N LEU A 110 -5.32 -9.46 -12.75
CA LEU A 110 -5.43 -10.90 -12.56
C LEU A 110 -5.26 -11.64 -13.89
N PHE A 111 -4.55 -12.76 -13.84
CA PHE A 111 -4.34 -13.65 -14.98
C PHE A 111 -5.03 -15.02 -14.78
N VAL A 112 -5.63 -15.26 -13.62
CA VAL A 112 -6.28 -16.51 -13.24
C VAL A 112 -7.70 -16.23 -12.77
N LYS A 113 -8.55 -17.27 -12.85
CA LYS A 113 -9.95 -17.20 -12.43
C LYS A 113 -10.22 -18.08 -11.22
N GLU A 114 -11.31 -17.79 -10.54
CA GLU A 114 -11.82 -18.65 -9.47
C GLU A 114 -12.03 -20.09 -9.98
N GLY A 115 -11.51 -21.07 -9.22
CA GLY A 115 -11.59 -22.48 -9.56
C GLY A 115 -10.61 -22.95 -10.65
N GLU A 116 -9.76 -22.08 -11.20
CA GLU A 116 -8.77 -22.45 -12.19
C GLU A 116 -7.64 -23.25 -11.55
N ARG A 117 -7.19 -24.32 -12.22
CA ARG A 117 -6.03 -25.09 -11.81
C ARG A 117 -4.76 -24.46 -12.35
N VAL A 118 -3.85 -24.11 -11.45
CA VAL A 118 -2.54 -23.50 -11.78
C VAL A 118 -1.41 -24.48 -11.52
N ILE A 119 -0.36 -24.39 -12.34
CA ILE A 119 0.89 -25.10 -12.16
C ILE A 119 1.92 -24.18 -11.49
N ARG A 120 2.93 -24.76 -10.86
CA ARG A 120 4.04 -23.99 -10.29
C ARG A 120 4.70 -23.12 -11.35
N GLY A 121 4.88 -21.82 -11.03
CA GLY A 121 5.45 -20.82 -11.92
C GLY A 121 4.42 -20.08 -12.79
N ALA A 122 3.15 -20.48 -12.78
CA ALA A 122 2.11 -19.74 -13.48
C ALA A 122 1.97 -18.33 -12.91
N LYS A 123 1.84 -17.31 -13.78
CA LYS A 123 1.64 -15.92 -13.37
C LYS A 123 0.22 -15.76 -12.84
N LEU A 124 0.09 -15.34 -11.59
CA LEU A 124 -1.20 -15.19 -10.90
C LEU A 124 -1.76 -13.78 -11.07
N PHE A 125 -0.98 -12.78 -10.71
CA PHE A 125 -1.34 -11.37 -10.81
C PHE A 125 -0.11 -10.50 -10.96
N GLU A 126 -0.34 -9.26 -11.41
CA GLU A 126 0.69 -8.25 -11.65
C GLU A 126 0.23 -6.91 -11.09
N TRP A 127 1.16 -6.12 -10.57
CA TRP A 127 0.89 -4.77 -10.05
C TRP A 127 2.00 -3.81 -10.45
N ASP A 128 1.72 -2.50 -10.38
CA ASP A 128 2.73 -1.46 -10.50
C ASP A 128 3.38 -1.21 -9.13
N PRO A 129 4.67 -1.48 -8.97
CA PRO A 129 5.35 -1.25 -7.70
C PRO A 129 5.63 0.22 -7.40
N TYR A 130 5.58 1.10 -8.43
CA TYR A 130 5.96 2.51 -8.33
C TYR A 130 4.78 3.45 -8.15
N THR A 131 3.62 3.08 -8.61
CA THR A 131 2.42 3.89 -8.54
C THR A 131 1.23 3.11 -7.97
N LEU A 132 0.30 3.85 -7.35
CA LEU A 132 -0.99 3.35 -6.95
C LEU A 132 -2.04 3.93 -7.90
N PRO A 133 -2.73 3.12 -8.71
CA PRO A 133 -3.78 3.62 -9.58
C PRO A 133 -5.03 3.99 -8.76
N ILE A 134 -5.72 5.05 -9.13
CA ILE A 134 -7.11 5.30 -8.74
C ILE A 134 -7.97 4.88 -9.92
N ILE A 135 -8.88 3.95 -9.69
CA ILE A 135 -9.67 3.30 -10.74
C ILE A 135 -11.13 3.70 -10.61
N ALA A 136 -11.76 4.02 -11.72
CA ALA A 136 -13.18 4.34 -11.78
C ALA A 136 -14.04 3.09 -11.48
N GLU A 137 -14.91 3.20 -10.50
CA GLU A 137 -15.85 2.12 -10.13
C GLU A 137 -17.05 2.05 -11.08
N LYS A 138 -17.46 3.20 -11.61
CA LYS A 138 -18.61 3.33 -12.51
C LYS A 138 -18.25 4.19 -13.72
N ALA A 139 -18.97 3.96 -14.81
CA ALA A 139 -18.88 4.77 -16.00
C ALA A 139 -19.53 6.14 -15.79
N GLY A 140 -19.05 7.15 -16.50
CA GLY A 140 -19.60 8.49 -16.49
C GLY A 140 -18.65 9.51 -17.10
N VAL A 141 -18.90 10.79 -16.86
CA VAL A 141 -18.10 11.90 -17.33
C VAL A 141 -17.34 12.52 -16.14
N THR A 142 -16.04 12.70 -16.30
CA THR A 142 -15.20 13.30 -15.26
C THR A 142 -15.50 14.79 -15.12
N LYS A 143 -15.55 15.28 -13.89
CA LYS A 143 -15.61 16.69 -13.56
C LYS A 143 -14.53 17.04 -12.56
N PHE A 144 -13.67 17.97 -12.93
CA PHE A 144 -12.62 18.48 -12.07
C PHE A 144 -13.19 19.51 -11.09
N VAL A 145 -12.90 19.33 -9.82
CA VAL A 145 -13.25 20.27 -8.76
C VAL A 145 -11.96 20.74 -8.11
N ASP A 146 -11.77 22.07 -8.04
CA ASP A 146 -10.58 22.71 -7.48
C ASP A 146 -9.23 22.26 -8.09
N LEU A 147 -9.25 21.65 -9.26
CA LEU A 147 -8.09 21.29 -10.06
C LEU A 147 -7.78 22.44 -11.04
N LEU A 148 -7.15 23.50 -10.52
CA LEU A 148 -6.89 24.76 -11.22
C LEU A 148 -5.44 24.79 -11.74
N SER A 149 -5.28 25.01 -13.05
CA SER A 149 -3.96 25.14 -13.66
C SER A 149 -3.17 26.30 -13.05
N GLY A 150 -1.91 26.04 -12.68
CA GLY A 150 -1.03 27.03 -12.05
C GLY A 150 -1.22 27.21 -10.54
N ILE A 151 -2.25 26.61 -9.92
CA ILE A 151 -2.50 26.67 -8.49
C ILE A 151 -2.41 25.26 -7.86
N SER A 152 -3.29 24.37 -8.27
CA SER A 152 -3.36 23.01 -7.77
C SER A 152 -2.90 21.95 -8.79
N VAL A 153 -2.74 22.33 -10.07
CA VAL A 153 -2.26 21.47 -11.14
C VAL A 153 -1.18 22.19 -11.94
N ARG A 154 -0.12 21.49 -12.27
CA ARG A 154 0.89 21.93 -13.25
C ARG A 154 0.98 20.93 -14.38
N ASP A 155 1.29 21.43 -15.56
CA ASP A 155 1.64 20.60 -16.70
C ASP A 155 3.15 20.32 -16.64
N GLU A 156 3.53 19.05 -16.71
CA GLU A 156 4.92 18.61 -16.76
C GLU A 156 5.11 17.78 -18.03
N THR A 157 6.04 18.20 -18.86
CA THR A 157 6.36 17.47 -20.09
C THR A 157 7.54 16.57 -19.81
N ASP A 158 7.38 15.27 -20.05
CA ASP A 158 8.44 14.31 -19.98
C ASP A 158 9.36 14.48 -21.20
N ASP A 159 10.60 14.91 -20.95
CA ASP A 159 11.61 15.17 -22.00
C ASP A 159 11.96 13.90 -22.81
N ALA A 160 11.75 12.69 -22.23
CA ALA A 160 12.06 11.43 -22.89
C ALA A 160 10.95 10.96 -23.85
N THR A 161 9.69 11.20 -23.48
CA THR A 161 8.52 10.71 -24.22
C THR A 161 7.79 11.83 -24.98
N GLY A 162 8.05 13.10 -24.64
CA GLY A 162 7.35 14.27 -25.18
C GLY A 162 5.87 14.37 -24.74
N MET A 163 5.45 13.51 -23.81
CA MET A 163 4.08 13.53 -23.28
C MET A 163 3.94 14.55 -22.17
N THR A 164 2.89 15.37 -22.24
CA THR A 164 2.54 16.30 -21.17
C THR A 164 1.60 15.61 -20.20
N GLN A 165 1.97 15.60 -18.93
CA GLN A 165 1.19 15.05 -17.83
C GLN A 165 0.74 16.16 -16.90
N LYS A 166 -0.46 16.04 -16.36
CA LYS A 166 -1.00 16.97 -15.35
C LYS A 166 -0.71 16.40 -13.96
N ILE A 167 0.06 17.13 -13.18
CA ILE A 167 0.47 16.74 -11.83
C ILE A 167 -0.15 17.68 -10.81
N VAL A 168 -0.72 17.12 -9.76
CA VAL A 168 -1.28 17.87 -8.64
C VAL A 168 -0.15 18.43 -7.78
N THR A 169 -0.12 19.75 -7.62
CA THR A 169 0.89 20.45 -6.82
C THR A 169 0.43 20.70 -5.38
N ASP A 170 1.33 21.10 -4.50
CA ASP A 170 0.94 21.52 -3.15
C ASP A 170 0.23 22.88 -3.17
N TRP A 171 -1.09 22.83 -3.35
CA TRP A 171 -1.97 24.00 -3.41
C TRP A 171 -2.06 24.78 -2.10
N ARG A 172 -1.68 24.16 -0.97
CA ARG A 172 -1.77 24.78 0.37
C ARG A 172 -0.79 25.95 0.54
N SER A 173 0.31 25.94 -0.22
CA SER A 173 1.30 27.01 -0.23
C SER A 173 0.86 28.21 -1.10
N ALA A 174 -0.15 28.04 -1.94
CA ALA A 174 -0.65 29.11 -2.79
C ALA A 174 -1.57 30.08 -2.01
N PRO A 175 -1.58 31.37 -2.37
CA PRO A 175 -2.55 32.33 -1.84
C PRO A 175 -3.98 31.82 -2.11
N LYS A 176 -4.82 31.70 -1.08
CA LYS A 176 -6.18 31.11 -1.10
C LYS A 176 -6.22 29.60 -1.37
N GLY A 177 -5.10 28.89 -1.36
CA GLY A 177 -5.07 27.45 -1.60
C GLY A 177 -5.65 26.61 -0.47
N ASN A 178 -5.66 27.13 0.76
CA ASN A 178 -6.13 26.36 1.95
C ASN A 178 -7.60 25.92 1.88
N ASP A 179 -8.43 26.60 1.10
CA ASP A 179 -9.87 26.29 0.98
C ASP A 179 -10.14 25.31 -0.18
N LEU A 180 -9.14 25.05 -1.02
CA LEU A 180 -9.29 24.14 -2.16
C LEU A 180 -9.34 22.68 -1.71
N LYS A 181 -10.17 21.91 -2.42
CA LYS A 181 -10.33 20.45 -2.27
C LYS A 181 -10.21 19.78 -3.61
N PRO A 182 -8.98 19.61 -4.15
CA PRO A 182 -8.79 18.97 -5.43
C PRO A 182 -9.39 17.56 -5.46
N GLU A 183 -10.40 17.36 -6.30
CA GLU A 183 -11.06 16.07 -6.48
C GLU A 183 -11.61 15.92 -7.89
N ILE A 184 -11.80 14.67 -8.31
CA ILE A 184 -12.48 14.32 -9.56
C ILE A 184 -13.80 13.66 -9.20
N ILE A 185 -14.90 14.21 -9.69
CA ILE A 185 -16.26 13.67 -9.50
C ILE A 185 -16.69 13.00 -10.81
N ILE A 186 -17.39 11.89 -10.70
CA ILE A 186 -18.01 11.24 -11.85
C ILE A 186 -19.45 11.72 -11.99
N MET A 187 -19.80 12.25 -13.15
CA MET A 187 -21.13 12.75 -13.47
C MET A 187 -21.85 11.78 -14.41
N ASP A 188 -23.16 11.73 -14.31
CA ASP A 188 -24.00 10.99 -15.26
C ASP A 188 -24.34 11.84 -16.50
N GLU A 189 -25.11 11.28 -17.43
CA GLU A 189 -25.55 11.94 -18.65
C GLU A 189 -26.45 13.17 -18.39
N ASN A 190 -27.03 13.29 -17.21
CA ASN A 190 -27.89 14.40 -16.82
C ASN A 190 -27.12 15.53 -16.11
N GLY A 191 -25.80 15.33 -15.89
CA GLY A 191 -24.97 16.27 -15.16
C GLY A 191 -25.11 16.19 -13.64
N GLU A 192 -25.66 15.11 -13.11
CA GLU A 192 -25.72 14.81 -11.69
C GLU A 192 -24.59 13.87 -11.27
N PRO A 193 -24.07 13.97 -10.04
CA PRO A 193 -23.03 13.07 -9.57
C PRO A 193 -23.52 11.61 -9.52
N VAL A 194 -22.77 10.72 -10.13
CA VAL A 194 -23.01 9.27 -10.03
C VAL A 194 -22.85 8.85 -8.58
N ARG A 195 -23.77 8.02 -8.08
CA ARG A 195 -23.78 7.58 -6.68
C ARG A 195 -23.36 6.13 -6.56
N ASN A 196 -22.67 5.82 -5.47
CA ASN A 196 -22.35 4.46 -5.09
C ASN A 196 -23.60 3.71 -4.58
N GLU A 197 -23.46 2.44 -4.21
CA GLU A 197 -24.57 1.60 -3.70
C GLU A 197 -25.17 2.13 -2.40
N GLN A 198 -24.43 2.96 -1.67
CA GLN A 198 -24.84 3.59 -0.41
C GLN A 198 -25.48 4.97 -0.61
N GLY A 199 -25.62 5.42 -1.88
CA GLY A 199 -26.25 6.70 -2.22
C GLY A 199 -25.30 7.91 -2.13
N ASN A 200 -24.02 7.73 -1.84
CA ASN A 200 -23.02 8.80 -1.80
C ASN A 200 -22.47 9.11 -3.19
N PRO A 201 -22.19 10.38 -3.52
CA PRO A 201 -21.56 10.73 -4.79
C PRO A 201 -20.16 10.12 -4.88
N ILE A 202 -19.82 9.57 -6.04
CA ILE A 202 -18.49 9.03 -6.31
C ILE A 202 -17.54 10.19 -6.58
N SER A 203 -16.61 10.42 -5.69
CA SER A 203 -15.54 11.40 -5.83
C SER A 203 -14.19 10.81 -5.46
N TYR A 204 -13.18 11.22 -6.19
CA TYR A 204 -11.79 10.78 -5.99
C TYR A 204 -10.95 11.98 -5.55
N PRO A 205 -10.68 12.12 -4.24
CA PRO A 205 -9.81 13.17 -3.73
C PRO A 205 -8.38 12.97 -4.23
N MET A 206 -7.77 14.05 -4.72
CA MET A 206 -6.40 14.03 -5.21
C MET A 206 -5.41 14.38 -4.11
N SER A 207 -4.33 13.63 -4.03
CA SER A 207 -3.17 13.95 -3.20
C SER A 207 -2.15 14.78 -3.97
N VAL A 208 -1.24 15.41 -3.24
CA VAL A 208 -0.07 16.07 -3.85
C VAL A 208 0.75 15.03 -4.62
N ASP A 209 1.31 15.44 -5.74
CA ASP A 209 2.06 14.62 -6.71
C ASP A 209 1.24 13.56 -7.46
N ALA A 210 -0.09 13.54 -7.32
CA ALA A 210 -0.94 12.67 -8.13
C ALA A 210 -0.84 13.07 -9.61
N VAL A 211 -0.65 12.09 -10.48
CA VAL A 211 -0.60 12.26 -11.93
C VAL A 211 -1.99 11.94 -12.48
N LEU A 212 -2.64 12.94 -13.08
CA LEU A 212 -3.97 12.77 -13.67
C LEU A 212 -3.85 11.97 -14.97
N SER A 213 -4.69 10.95 -15.12
CA SER A 213 -4.75 10.09 -16.31
C SER A 213 -5.94 10.42 -17.22
N VAL A 214 -6.79 11.34 -16.79
CA VAL A 214 -7.99 11.79 -17.51
C VAL A 214 -8.03 13.29 -17.60
N GLU A 215 -8.80 13.80 -18.57
CA GLU A 215 -9.08 15.22 -18.75
C GLU A 215 -10.43 15.58 -18.10
N ASP A 216 -10.66 16.90 -17.92
CA ASP A 216 -11.98 17.39 -17.50
C ASP A 216 -13.02 17.12 -18.60
N GLN A 217 -14.22 16.72 -18.20
CA GLN A 217 -15.33 16.34 -19.07
C GLN A 217 -15.03 15.20 -20.06
N GLN A 218 -14.15 14.29 -19.67
CA GLN A 218 -13.86 13.08 -20.43
C GLN A 218 -14.82 11.96 -20.04
N GLU A 219 -15.33 11.24 -21.04
CA GLU A 219 -16.05 9.97 -20.80
C GLU A 219 -15.09 8.89 -20.34
N ILE A 220 -15.43 8.22 -19.25
CA ILE A 220 -14.68 7.08 -18.71
C ILE A 220 -15.60 5.90 -18.47
N ARG A 221 -15.01 4.71 -18.48
CA ARG A 221 -15.69 3.44 -18.17
C ARG A 221 -15.26 2.94 -16.81
N ALA A 222 -16.08 2.07 -16.24
CA ALA A 222 -15.68 1.32 -15.07
C ALA A 222 -14.39 0.53 -15.36
N GLY A 223 -13.42 0.60 -14.44
CA GLY A 223 -12.10 -0.02 -14.62
C GLY A 223 -11.01 0.88 -15.23
N ASP A 224 -11.37 2.07 -15.73
CA ASP A 224 -10.38 3.01 -16.25
C ASP A 224 -9.61 3.69 -15.11
N VAL A 225 -8.32 3.97 -15.36
CA VAL A 225 -7.47 4.67 -14.40
C VAL A 225 -7.74 6.16 -14.48
N VAL A 226 -8.18 6.75 -13.39
CA VAL A 226 -8.49 8.19 -13.25
C VAL A 226 -7.23 8.98 -12.92
N ALA A 227 -6.42 8.48 -12.02
CA ALA A 227 -5.14 9.08 -11.63
C ALA A 227 -4.17 8.01 -11.14
N ARG A 228 -2.90 8.36 -11.08
CA ARG A 228 -1.83 7.53 -10.51
C ARG A 228 -1.13 8.30 -9.41
N ILE A 229 -0.99 7.68 -8.26
CA ILE A 229 -0.30 8.28 -7.12
C ILE A 229 1.05 7.61 -6.99
N PRO A 230 2.17 8.35 -7.09
CA PRO A 230 3.49 7.81 -6.82
C PRO A 230 3.52 7.25 -5.39
N ARG A 231 3.97 6.02 -5.22
CA ARG A 231 4.16 5.48 -3.86
C ARG A 231 5.27 6.26 -3.17
N GLU A 232 5.00 6.82 -2.00
CA GLU A 232 5.99 7.58 -1.22
C GLU A 232 7.26 6.76 -0.96
N GLY A 233 7.15 5.45 -0.87
CA GLY A 233 8.29 4.54 -0.75
C GLY A 233 9.27 4.53 -1.92
N ALA A 234 8.87 4.96 -3.11
CA ALA A 234 9.77 5.05 -4.25
C ALA A 234 10.66 6.32 -4.20
N ARG A 235 10.15 7.40 -3.59
CA ARG A 235 10.88 8.68 -3.45
C ARG A 235 11.53 8.85 -2.07
N THR A 236 10.96 8.30 -1.00
CA THR A 236 11.38 8.54 0.39
C THR A 236 12.22 7.42 1.00
N LYS A 237 12.38 6.26 0.33
CA LYS A 237 13.41 5.29 0.74
C LYS A 237 14.82 5.89 0.78
N ASP A 238 14.95 7.11 0.28
CA ASP A 238 16.22 7.85 0.20
C ASP A 238 16.57 8.65 1.48
N ILE A 239 15.62 8.84 2.42
CA ILE A 239 15.84 9.80 3.52
C ILE A 239 16.30 9.14 4.82
N THR A 240 16.00 7.88 5.06
CA THR A 240 16.45 7.16 6.27
C THR A 240 16.77 5.70 5.95
N GLY A 241 17.78 5.50 5.09
CA GLY A 241 18.35 4.18 4.82
C GLY A 241 19.56 3.88 5.71
N GLY A 242 20.00 2.64 5.69
CA GLY A 242 21.21 2.21 6.37
C GLY A 242 21.10 2.17 7.89
N LEU A 243 22.21 2.48 8.57
CA LEU A 243 22.32 2.40 10.03
C LEU A 243 21.29 3.25 10.79
N PRO A 244 20.94 4.49 10.37
CA PRO A 244 19.91 5.27 11.05
C PRO A 244 18.53 4.61 11.06
N ARG A 245 18.15 3.92 9.97
CA ARG A 245 16.87 3.20 9.90
C ARG A 245 16.84 2.00 10.83
N VAL A 246 17.92 1.23 10.88
CA VAL A 246 18.05 0.11 11.80
C VAL A 246 17.95 0.56 13.24
N ALA A 247 18.64 1.66 13.62
CA ALA A 247 18.54 2.24 14.96
C ALA A 247 17.12 2.71 15.29
N GLU A 248 16.44 3.35 14.35
CA GLU A 248 15.05 3.79 14.49
C GLU A 248 14.10 2.59 14.78
N LEU A 249 14.29 1.48 14.04
CA LEU A 249 13.48 0.27 14.23
C LEU A 249 13.74 -0.38 15.60
N PHE A 250 15.01 -0.56 16.00
CA PHE A 250 15.35 -1.15 17.29
C PHE A 250 14.96 -0.29 18.49
N GLU A 251 14.96 1.02 18.33
CA GLU A 251 14.49 1.96 19.37
C GLU A 251 12.96 2.16 19.32
N ALA A 252 12.27 1.54 18.35
CA ALA A 252 10.84 1.69 18.14
C ALA A 252 10.39 3.16 18.08
N ARG A 253 11.18 4.02 17.43
CA ARG A 253 10.84 5.42 17.26
C ARG A 253 9.63 5.58 16.35
N ARG A 254 8.79 6.57 16.65
CA ARG A 254 7.67 6.91 15.78
C ARG A 254 8.20 7.58 14.51
N PRO A 255 7.90 7.06 13.31
CA PRO A 255 8.33 7.68 12.05
C PRO A 255 7.79 9.10 11.90
N LYS A 256 8.54 9.99 11.25
CA LYS A 256 8.07 11.35 10.95
C LYS A 256 6.84 11.33 10.04
N ASP A 257 6.90 10.49 9.00
CA ASP A 257 5.78 10.23 8.07
C ASP A 257 5.06 8.94 8.49
N HIS A 258 4.43 8.99 9.68
CA HIS A 258 3.73 7.83 10.19
C HIS A 258 2.42 7.58 9.43
N ALA A 259 2.15 6.32 9.16
CA ALA A 259 0.85 5.86 8.67
C ALA A 259 -0.21 5.93 9.77
N ILE A 260 -1.46 6.00 9.37
CA ILE A 260 -2.61 5.75 10.25
C ILE A 260 -3.24 4.44 9.81
N ILE A 261 -3.36 3.51 10.74
CA ILE A 261 -3.96 2.19 10.52
C ILE A 261 -5.27 2.06 11.29
N ALA A 262 -6.22 1.31 10.73
CA ALA A 262 -7.53 1.09 11.32
C ALA A 262 -7.45 0.33 12.63
N GLU A 263 -8.12 0.83 13.68
CA GLU A 263 -8.14 0.19 15.00
C GLU A 263 -9.25 -0.85 15.13
N ILE A 264 -10.30 -0.72 14.32
CA ILE A 264 -11.49 -1.58 14.32
C ILE A 264 -11.91 -1.93 12.90
N ASP A 265 -12.68 -3.01 12.78
CA ASP A 265 -13.35 -3.37 11.52
C ASP A 265 -14.60 -2.51 11.35
N GLY A 266 -14.83 -1.97 10.17
CA GLY A 266 -16.00 -1.15 9.92
C GLY A 266 -16.00 -0.43 8.58
N TYR A 267 -16.97 0.46 8.41
CA TYR A 267 -17.17 1.25 7.21
C TYR A 267 -16.61 2.65 7.35
N VAL A 268 -15.90 3.10 6.33
CA VAL A 268 -15.29 4.42 6.27
C VAL A 268 -16.35 5.50 6.05
N ARG A 269 -16.31 6.57 6.84
CA ARG A 269 -17.11 7.77 6.69
C ARG A 269 -16.23 9.01 6.71
N PHE A 270 -16.43 9.90 5.72
CA PHE A 270 -15.77 11.20 5.72
C PHE A 270 -16.63 12.21 6.46
N GLY A 271 -16.07 12.80 7.51
CA GLY A 271 -16.69 13.87 8.28
C GLY A 271 -16.35 15.26 7.75
N LYS A 272 -16.92 16.29 8.40
CA LYS A 272 -16.55 17.69 8.09
C LYS A 272 -15.08 17.93 8.41
N ASP A 273 -14.37 18.53 7.46
CA ASP A 273 -12.98 18.94 7.65
C ASP A 273 -12.87 19.93 8.83
N TYR A 274 -11.78 19.79 9.58
CA TYR A 274 -11.46 20.71 10.65
C TYR A 274 -10.10 21.36 10.42
N LYS A 275 -10.09 22.66 10.17
CA LYS A 275 -8.87 23.39 9.76
C LYS A 275 -8.23 22.74 8.53
N ASN A 276 -6.93 22.41 8.61
CA ASN A 276 -6.17 21.77 7.54
C ASN A 276 -6.14 20.22 7.66
N LYS A 277 -7.13 19.63 8.33
CA LYS A 277 -7.21 18.18 8.48
C LYS A 277 -8.56 17.68 7.96
N ARG A 278 -8.51 16.52 7.33
CA ARG A 278 -9.67 15.77 6.91
C ARG A 278 -10.07 14.81 8.04
N ARG A 279 -11.34 14.79 8.39
CA ARG A 279 -11.87 13.87 9.40
C ARG A 279 -12.34 12.60 8.70
N ILE A 280 -11.87 11.46 9.17
CA ILE A 280 -12.28 10.14 8.72
C ILE A 280 -12.73 9.38 9.96
N ALA A 281 -13.92 8.79 9.90
CA ALA A 281 -14.44 7.92 10.95
C ALA A 281 -14.56 6.49 10.41
N ILE A 282 -14.34 5.50 11.26
CA ILE A 282 -14.69 4.10 10.98
C ILE A 282 -15.89 3.79 11.85
N GLU A 283 -17.03 3.49 11.20
CA GLU A 283 -18.25 3.00 11.85
C GLU A 283 -18.15 1.50 12.02
N PRO A 284 -18.12 0.97 13.24
CA PRO A 284 -17.94 -0.46 13.47
C PRO A 284 -19.15 -1.25 12.97
N VAL A 285 -18.88 -2.49 12.54
CA VAL A 285 -19.94 -3.46 12.22
C VAL A 285 -20.63 -3.92 13.50
N ASP A 286 -19.89 -3.99 14.60
CA ASP A 286 -20.41 -4.36 15.92
C ASP A 286 -20.96 -3.11 16.62
N GLU A 287 -22.28 -3.06 16.80
CA GLU A 287 -22.98 -1.95 17.47
C GLU A 287 -22.57 -1.71 18.93
N THR A 288 -21.81 -2.65 19.52
CA THR A 288 -21.28 -2.49 20.89
C THR A 288 -20.04 -1.59 20.94
N LEU A 289 -19.39 -1.37 19.80
CA LEU A 289 -18.19 -0.55 19.68
C LEU A 289 -18.57 0.88 19.26
N SER A 290 -17.81 1.84 19.72
CA SER A 290 -17.95 3.24 19.27
C SER A 290 -17.12 3.49 18.02
N ALA A 291 -17.61 4.39 17.15
CA ALA A 291 -16.85 4.83 15.98
C ALA A 291 -15.51 5.46 16.39
N VAL A 292 -14.48 5.18 15.62
CA VAL A 292 -13.13 5.73 15.82
C VAL A 292 -12.86 6.80 14.78
N GLU A 293 -12.45 7.98 15.23
CA GLU A 293 -12.16 9.12 14.35
C GLU A 293 -10.67 9.34 14.17
N TYR A 294 -10.26 9.61 12.92
CA TYR A 294 -8.90 9.94 12.53
C TYR A 294 -8.83 11.32 11.89
N MET A 295 -7.77 12.06 12.20
CA MET A 295 -7.51 13.38 11.64
C MET A 295 -6.31 13.34 10.70
N VAL A 296 -6.59 13.24 9.39
CA VAL A 296 -5.58 13.13 8.35
C VAL A 296 -5.23 14.51 7.80
N PRO A 297 -3.94 14.90 7.73
CA PRO A 297 -3.54 16.17 7.13
C PRO A 297 -3.99 16.25 5.66
N LYS A 298 -4.49 17.41 5.23
CA LYS A 298 -4.83 17.65 3.82
C LYS A 298 -3.58 17.48 2.95
N GLY A 299 -3.73 16.86 1.79
CA GLY A 299 -2.64 16.59 0.84
C GLY A 299 -1.90 15.28 1.04
N LYS A 300 -2.14 14.56 2.14
CA LYS A 300 -1.70 13.17 2.29
C LYS A 300 -2.65 12.23 1.53
N HIS A 301 -2.08 11.17 1.00
CA HIS A 301 -2.88 10.15 0.31
C HIS A 301 -3.72 9.36 1.31
N ILE A 302 -5.00 9.25 0.98
CA ILE A 302 -5.99 8.46 1.72
C ILE A 302 -6.37 7.29 0.79
N PRO A 303 -5.90 6.08 1.07
CA PRO A 303 -6.14 4.94 0.19
C PRO A 303 -7.57 4.40 0.24
N VAL A 304 -8.39 4.87 1.18
CA VAL A 304 -9.78 4.43 1.36
C VAL A 304 -10.77 5.47 0.85
N GLN A 305 -11.98 5.01 0.49
CA GLN A 305 -13.07 5.84 0.01
C GLN A 305 -14.26 5.82 0.97
N GLU A 306 -15.19 6.75 0.77
CA GLU A 306 -16.46 6.79 1.52
C GLU A 306 -17.24 5.49 1.32
N GLY A 307 -17.55 4.81 2.43
CA GLY A 307 -18.29 3.57 2.41
C GLY A 307 -17.46 2.31 2.22
N ASP A 308 -16.14 2.40 2.03
CA ASP A 308 -15.28 1.21 1.98
C ASP A 308 -15.32 0.46 3.31
N PHE A 309 -15.32 -0.86 3.22
CA PHE A 309 -15.11 -1.71 4.39
C PHE A 309 -13.62 -1.86 4.63
N VAL A 310 -13.18 -1.55 5.83
CA VAL A 310 -11.78 -1.72 6.29
C VAL A 310 -11.72 -2.70 7.43
N GLN A 311 -10.64 -3.45 7.46
CA GLN A 311 -10.32 -4.37 8.55
C GLN A 311 -9.28 -3.73 9.48
N LYS A 312 -9.25 -4.19 10.70
CA LYS A 312 -8.24 -3.84 11.69
C LYS A 312 -6.83 -4.02 11.12
N GLY A 313 -6.03 -2.96 11.13
CA GLY A 313 -4.70 -2.93 10.54
C GLY A 313 -4.60 -2.40 9.11
N ASP A 314 -5.73 -2.15 8.42
CA ASP A 314 -5.72 -1.53 7.10
C ASP A 314 -5.29 -0.05 7.17
N TYR A 315 -4.63 0.42 6.10
CA TYR A 315 -4.14 1.79 6.04
C TYR A 315 -5.27 2.78 5.76
N ILE A 316 -5.44 3.75 6.63
CA ILE A 316 -6.32 4.91 6.45
C ILE A 316 -5.54 6.08 5.84
N MET A 317 -4.25 6.18 6.17
CA MET A 317 -3.31 7.11 5.58
C MET A 317 -2.01 6.39 5.30
N ASP A 318 -1.46 6.57 4.12
CA ASP A 318 -0.18 5.99 3.72
C ASP A 318 0.98 6.56 4.54
N GLY A 319 2.02 5.76 4.67
CA GLY A 319 3.24 6.07 5.39
C GLY A 319 3.85 4.83 6.05
N ASN A 320 4.82 5.04 6.92
CA ASN A 320 5.42 3.97 7.71
C ASN A 320 4.62 3.77 9.01
N PRO A 321 4.10 2.57 9.28
CA PRO A 321 3.35 2.34 10.51
C PRO A 321 4.25 2.43 11.73
N ALA A 322 3.73 3.01 12.81
CA ALA A 322 4.46 3.05 14.07
C ALA A 322 4.47 1.66 14.72
N PRO A 323 5.62 1.15 15.19
CA PRO A 323 5.70 -0.17 15.81
C PRO A 323 4.74 -0.35 16.98
N HIS A 324 4.53 0.69 17.79
CA HIS A 324 3.58 0.67 18.90
C HIS A 324 2.13 0.51 18.46
N ASP A 325 1.75 1.11 17.32
CA ASP A 325 0.41 0.97 16.77
C ASP A 325 0.19 -0.44 16.21
N ILE A 326 1.19 -1.02 15.54
CA ILE A 326 1.14 -2.40 15.07
C ILE A 326 0.94 -3.34 16.27
N LEU A 327 1.74 -3.19 17.33
CA LEU A 327 1.61 -4.03 18.52
C LEU A 327 0.24 -3.93 19.17
N ARG A 328 -0.27 -2.70 19.33
CA ARG A 328 -1.55 -2.44 19.97
C ARG A 328 -2.74 -2.95 19.17
N ILE A 329 -2.67 -2.81 17.85
CA ILE A 329 -3.79 -3.10 16.96
C ILE A 329 -3.74 -4.52 16.44
N MET A 330 -2.59 -4.96 15.93
CA MET A 330 -2.45 -6.24 15.22
C MET A 330 -1.82 -7.35 16.07
N GLY A 331 -1.15 -6.99 17.16
CA GLY A 331 -0.53 -7.96 18.07
C GLY A 331 0.96 -8.19 17.84
N ILE A 332 1.53 -9.11 18.63
CA ILE A 332 2.98 -9.32 18.70
C ILE A 332 3.54 -10.01 17.48
N GLU A 333 2.79 -10.93 16.87
CA GLU A 333 3.22 -11.66 15.67
C GLU A 333 3.39 -10.72 14.49
N ALA A 334 2.39 -9.89 14.19
CA ALA A 334 2.44 -8.89 13.14
C ALA A 334 3.56 -7.86 13.35
N LEU A 335 3.84 -7.49 14.61
CA LEU A 335 4.98 -6.62 14.93
C LEU A 335 6.31 -7.30 14.66
N ALA A 336 6.45 -8.58 15.01
CA ALA A 336 7.67 -9.34 14.77
C ALA A 336 7.96 -9.46 13.27
N ASP A 337 6.97 -9.84 12.49
CA ASP A 337 7.07 -9.93 11.03
C ASP A 337 7.46 -8.58 10.42
N TYR A 338 6.77 -7.50 10.81
CA TYR A 338 7.10 -6.15 10.35
C TYR A 338 8.55 -5.75 10.67
N LEU A 339 9.02 -5.99 11.90
CA LEU A 339 10.39 -5.62 12.29
C LEU A 339 11.44 -6.46 11.56
N ILE A 340 11.18 -7.75 11.37
CA ILE A 340 12.08 -8.64 10.61
C ILE A 340 12.19 -8.16 9.16
N ASP A 341 11.05 -7.94 8.50
CA ASP A 341 11.02 -7.51 7.11
C ASP A 341 11.75 -6.17 6.92
N GLU A 342 11.45 -5.17 7.75
CA GLU A 342 12.07 -3.85 7.64
C GLU A 342 13.58 -3.86 7.93
N VAL A 343 14.03 -4.64 8.90
CA VAL A 343 15.47 -4.80 9.19
C VAL A 343 16.15 -5.56 8.06
N GLN A 344 15.58 -6.65 7.60
CA GLN A 344 16.12 -7.45 6.51
C GLN A 344 16.21 -6.66 5.20
N ASP A 345 15.22 -5.81 4.91
CA ASP A 345 15.26 -4.94 3.73
C ASP A 345 16.49 -4.02 3.75
N VAL A 346 16.81 -3.42 4.89
CA VAL A 346 18.00 -2.57 5.01
C VAL A 346 19.29 -3.36 4.76
N TYR A 347 19.42 -4.55 5.34
CA TYR A 347 20.62 -5.38 5.19
C TYR A 347 20.75 -5.97 3.77
N ARG A 348 19.65 -6.48 3.21
CA ARG A 348 19.62 -7.05 1.85
C ARG A 348 19.98 -6.02 0.78
N LEU A 349 19.52 -4.76 0.93
CA LEU A 349 19.90 -3.66 0.02
C LEU A 349 21.41 -3.37 0.03
N GLN A 350 22.11 -3.68 1.12
CA GLN A 350 23.56 -3.55 1.24
C GLN A 350 24.32 -4.85 0.86
N GLY A 351 23.62 -5.87 0.39
CA GLY A 351 24.20 -7.15 0.02
C GLY A 351 24.59 -8.04 1.21
N VAL A 352 24.18 -7.66 2.42
CA VAL A 352 24.41 -8.45 3.65
C VAL A 352 23.31 -9.50 3.78
N LYS A 353 23.71 -10.74 3.98
CA LYS A 353 22.80 -11.89 4.17
C LYS A 353 22.77 -12.26 5.66
N ILE A 354 21.66 -12.02 6.29
CA ILE A 354 21.35 -12.48 7.64
C ILE A 354 20.18 -13.47 7.53
N ASN A 355 20.23 -14.55 8.29
CA ASN A 355 19.14 -15.52 8.34
C ASN A 355 17.96 -14.91 9.13
N ASP A 356 16.74 -15.20 8.71
CA ASP A 356 15.52 -14.70 9.37
C ASP A 356 15.32 -15.27 10.76
#